data_250a415b97dd375d66cb29d00ce53460
#
_entry.id   250a415b97dd375d66cb29d00ce53460
#
_cell.length_a   1.000
_cell.length_b   1.000
_cell.length_c   1.000
_cell.angle_alpha   90.00
_cell.angle_beta   90.00
_cell.angle_gamma   90.00
#
_symmetry.space_group_name_H-M   'P 1'
#
loop_
_entity.id
_entity.type
_entity.pdbx_description
1 polymer ?
#
loop_
_entity_poly.entity_id
_entity_poly.type
_entity_poly.pdbx_seq_one_letter_code
_entity_poly.pdbx_strand_id
1 'polypeptide(L)'
;ASSAASAVYKRQPVEQQRLEKEQIEDMGSIYRTRGAHAIHCLTVIGQVEGHVEAPQGQKTTKYEHVIPQLVAVQEDPAIEGLLVLLNTVGGDVEAGLALAELIASISKPSAAVVLGGGHSIGIPLAVSAQRSFIVPTATMTVHPVRHSGMILGVPQTMRWFEQMQERITGFVAAHSGISEKRYTELMMRTGELVMDVGTVLDGRKAVREKLIDELGGLSDALAWLYREIEGK
;
A
#
# COMPACT_ATOMS: atom_id res chain seq x y z
N ALA A 1 -27.35 -13.37 -43.12
CA ALA A 1 -27.27 -13.27 -41.62
C ALA A 1 -25.90 -13.63 -41.02
N SER A 2 -24.85 -13.89 -41.84
CA SER A 2 -23.52 -14.40 -41.39
C SER A 2 -22.45 -13.32 -41.20
N SER A 3 -22.68 -12.09 -41.68
CA SER A 3 -21.61 -11.04 -41.69
C SER A 3 -21.59 -10.16 -40.44
N ALA A 4 -22.73 -9.98 -39.78
CA ALA A 4 -22.84 -9.14 -38.57
C ALA A 4 -22.25 -9.80 -37.31
N ALA A 5 -22.44 -11.11 -37.13
CA ALA A 5 -21.89 -11.87 -36.02
C ALA A 5 -20.35 -11.94 -36.03
N SER A 6 -19.73 -12.04 -37.25
CA SER A 6 -18.27 -12.05 -37.41
C SER A 6 -17.63 -10.69 -37.12
N ALA A 7 -18.35 -9.58 -37.31
CA ALA A 7 -17.88 -8.23 -37.04
C ALA A 7 -17.91 -7.88 -35.53
N VAL A 8 -18.85 -8.44 -34.79
CA VAL A 8 -18.96 -8.26 -33.31
C VAL A 8 -17.81 -9.00 -32.59
N TYR A 9 -17.47 -10.21 -33.03
CA TYR A 9 -16.42 -11.02 -32.43
C TYR A 9 -15.00 -10.44 -32.63
N LYS A 10 -14.77 -9.68 -33.71
CA LYS A 10 -13.46 -9.00 -33.95
C LYS A 10 -13.33 -7.64 -33.28
N ARG A 11 -14.42 -7.03 -32.77
CA ARG A 11 -14.38 -5.73 -32.09
C ARG A 11 -14.11 -5.86 -30.57
N GLN A 12 -14.48 -6.97 -29.96
CA GLN A 12 -14.30 -7.18 -28.52
C GLN A 12 -12.85 -7.04 -28.04
N PRO A 13 -11.80 -7.59 -28.69
CA PRO A 13 -10.44 -7.44 -28.19
C PRO A 13 -9.91 -6.01 -28.24
N VAL A 14 -10.31 -5.21 -29.24
CA VAL A 14 -9.85 -3.81 -29.39
C VAL A 14 -10.56 -2.88 -28.42
N GLU A 15 -11.83 -3.10 -28.18
CA GLU A 15 -12.61 -2.31 -27.22
C GLU A 15 -12.21 -2.63 -25.78
N GLN A 16 -11.92 -3.88 -25.48
CA GLN A 16 -11.40 -4.32 -24.18
C GLN A 16 -9.99 -3.76 -23.92
N GLN A 17 -9.11 -3.77 -24.92
CA GLN A 17 -7.78 -3.14 -24.82
C GLN A 17 -7.86 -1.62 -24.67
N ARG A 18 -8.86 -0.95 -25.25
CA ARG A 18 -9.08 0.49 -25.07
C ARG A 18 -9.58 0.81 -23.68
N LEU A 19 -10.53 0.03 -23.16
CA LEU A 19 -11.04 0.18 -21.80
C LEU A 19 -9.96 -0.11 -20.75
N GLU A 20 -9.13 -1.13 -20.96
CA GLU A 20 -7.98 -1.43 -20.11
C GLU A 20 -6.95 -0.30 -20.12
N LYS A 21 -6.73 0.34 -21.29
CA LYS A 21 -5.81 1.47 -21.42
C LYS A 21 -6.37 2.74 -20.74
N GLU A 22 -7.64 3.05 -20.93
CA GLU A 22 -8.32 4.17 -20.26
C GLU A 22 -8.33 3.97 -18.72
N GLN A 23 -8.55 2.75 -18.24
CA GLN A 23 -8.46 2.41 -16.81
C GLN A 23 -7.04 2.57 -16.25
N ILE A 24 -6.01 2.23 -17.04
CA ILE A 24 -4.60 2.44 -16.66
C ILE A 24 -4.28 3.94 -16.56
N GLU A 25 -4.78 4.76 -17.48
CA GLU A 25 -4.55 6.20 -17.51
C GLU A 25 -5.28 6.92 -16.35
N ASP A 26 -6.53 6.51 -16.02
CA ASP A 26 -7.36 7.15 -14.99
C ASP A 26 -7.08 6.65 -13.57
N MET A 27 -6.72 5.38 -13.40
CA MET A 27 -6.62 4.72 -12.08
C MET A 27 -5.18 4.33 -11.67
N GLY A 28 -4.19 4.65 -12.50
CA GLY A 28 -2.77 4.50 -12.14
C GLY A 28 -2.26 3.07 -12.06
N SER A 29 -2.87 2.14 -12.72
CA SER A 29 -2.51 0.75 -13.00
C SER A 29 -3.44 -0.33 -12.44
N ILE A 30 -4.21 -0.92 -13.33
CA ILE A 30 -4.75 -2.27 -13.15
C ILE A 30 -3.95 -3.16 -14.09
N TYR A 31 -3.03 -3.96 -13.58
CA TYR A 31 -2.29 -4.89 -14.41
C TYR A 31 -2.52 -6.33 -13.94
N ARG A 32 -3.16 -7.13 -14.79
CA ARG A 32 -3.14 -8.58 -14.69
C ARG A 32 -1.86 -9.10 -15.33
N THR A 33 -1.01 -9.74 -14.57
CA THR A 33 0.10 -10.48 -15.17
C THR A 33 -0.46 -11.70 -15.92
N ARG A 34 0.06 -11.94 -17.11
CA ARG A 34 -0.22 -13.18 -17.88
C ARG A 34 0.89 -14.20 -17.68
N GLY A 35 1.43 -14.25 -16.45
CA GLY A 35 2.41 -15.27 -16.03
C GLY A 35 1.75 -16.62 -15.76
N ALA A 36 2.43 -17.46 -14.98
CA ALA A 36 1.88 -18.76 -14.54
C ALA A 36 0.59 -18.60 -13.73
N HIS A 37 0.45 -17.49 -12.99
CA HIS A 37 -0.69 -17.15 -12.16
C HIS A 37 -1.21 -15.74 -12.44
N ALA A 38 -2.51 -15.50 -12.22
CA ALA A 38 -3.12 -14.20 -12.39
C ALA A 38 -2.98 -13.37 -11.11
N ILE A 39 -1.97 -12.51 -11.06
CA ILE A 39 -1.69 -11.61 -9.93
C ILE A 39 -2.17 -10.20 -10.28
N HIS A 40 -2.97 -9.62 -9.40
CA HIS A 40 -3.33 -8.21 -9.49
C HIS A 40 -2.20 -7.36 -8.89
N CYS A 41 -1.68 -6.41 -9.67
CA CYS A 41 -0.67 -5.47 -9.21
C CYS A 41 -1.32 -4.14 -8.84
N LEU A 42 -1.30 -3.81 -7.56
CA LEU A 42 -1.74 -2.53 -7.03
C LEU A 42 -0.51 -1.64 -6.77
N THR A 43 -0.55 -0.39 -7.23
CA THR A 43 0.51 0.57 -6.95
C THR A 43 0.03 1.66 -5.98
N VAL A 44 0.86 1.98 -4.98
CA VAL A 44 0.66 3.11 -4.06
C VAL A 44 1.83 4.07 -4.26
N ILE A 45 1.59 5.12 -5.05
CA ILE A 45 2.63 6.04 -5.50
C ILE A 45 2.26 7.48 -5.14
N GLY A 46 3.24 8.24 -4.64
CA GLY A 46 3.04 9.63 -4.24
C GLY A 46 2.35 9.75 -2.88
N GLN A 47 1.50 10.74 -2.71
CA GLN A 47 0.76 10.96 -1.48
C GLN A 47 -0.51 10.10 -1.45
N VAL A 48 -0.81 9.48 -0.31
CA VAL A 48 -2.13 8.87 -0.07
C VAL A 48 -3.16 9.98 0.12
N GLU A 49 -4.07 10.11 -0.83
CA GLU A 49 -5.10 11.14 -0.85
C GLU A 49 -6.36 10.60 -0.17
N GLY A 50 -6.91 11.39 0.76
CA GLY A 50 -8.12 11.06 1.52
C GLY A 50 -9.32 11.89 1.08
N HIS A 51 -10.02 12.48 2.08
CA HIS A 51 -11.24 13.26 1.83
C HIS A 51 -11.02 14.66 1.23
N VAL A 52 -9.78 15.13 1.19
CA VAL A 52 -9.41 16.42 0.61
C VAL A 52 -8.54 16.17 -0.61
N GLU A 53 -8.92 16.77 -1.73
CA GLU A 53 -8.14 16.69 -2.97
C GLU A 53 -6.77 17.35 -2.81
N ALA A 54 -5.74 16.69 -3.31
CA ALA A 54 -4.41 17.27 -3.35
C ALA A 54 -4.31 18.39 -4.41
N PRO A 55 -3.35 19.33 -4.26
CA PRO A 55 -3.11 20.36 -5.25
C PRO A 55 -2.80 19.78 -6.65
N GLN A 56 -3.21 20.50 -7.68
CA GLN A 56 -2.90 20.13 -9.07
C GLN A 56 -1.40 19.94 -9.28
N GLY A 57 -1.03 18.86 -9.98
CA GLY A 57 0.36 18.51 -10.28
C GLY A 57 1.04 17.63 -9.22
N GLN A 58 0.41 17.38 -8.08
CA GLN A 58 0.90 16.43 -7.09
C GLN A 58 0.55 14.98 -7.49
N LYS A 59 1.52 14.09 -7.41
CA LYS A 59 1.27 12.65 -7.61
C LYS A 59 0.58 12.08 -6.37
N THR A 60 -0.58 11.45 -6.56
CA THR A 60 -1.36 10.87 -5.47
C THR A 60 -1.85 9.47 -5.80
N THR A 61 -2.15 8.71 -4.75
CA THR A 61 -2.95 7.50 -4.81
C THR A 61 -4.28 7.82 -4.12
N LYS A 62 -5.37 7.83 -4.90
CA LYS A 62 -6.73 8.11 -4.42
C LYS A 62 -7.34 6.85 -3.82
N TYR A 63 -7.64 6.89 -2.53
CA TYR A 63 -8.12 5.71 -1.82
C TYR A 63 -9.45 5.19 -2.36
N GLU A 64 -10.35 6.07 -2.82
CA GLU A 64 -11.63 5.71 -3.44
C GLU A 64 -11.47 4.97 -4.79
N HIS A 65 -10.32 5.12 -5.47
CA HIS A 65 -10.00 4.34 -6.67
C HIS A 65 -9.38 2.98 -6.34
N VAL A 66 -8.75 2.85 -5.18
CA VAL A 66 -8.12 1.61 -4.72
C VAL A 66 -9.14 0.65 -4.13
N ILE A 67 -10.10 1.14 -3.37
CA ILE A 67 -11.13 0.32 -2.70
C ILE A 67 -11.84 -0.64 -3.67
N PRO A 68 -12.41 -0.19 -4.80
CA PRO A 68 -13.10 -1.12 -5.71
C PRO A 68 -12.15 -2.14 -6.36
N GLN A 69 -10.86 -1.80 -6.53
CA GLN A 69 -9.87 -2.76 -7.02
C GLN A 69 -9.63 -3.88 -5.99
N LEU A 70 -9.51 -3.56 -4.71
CA LEU A 70 -9.34 -4.55 -3.64
C LEU A 70 -10.57 -5.44 -3.49
N VAL A 71 -11.77 -4.89 -3.66
CA VAL A 71 -13.01 -5.68 -3.72
C VAL A 71 -12.98 -6.63 -4.92
N ALA A 72 -12.57 -6.16 -6.09
CA ALA A 72 -12.44 -7.01 -7.28
C ALA A 72 -11.37 -8.11 -7.09
N VAL A 73 -10.26 -7.81 -6.42
CA VAL A 73 -9.24 -8.82 -6.07
C VAL A 73 -9.85 -9.91 -5.21
N GLN A 74 -10.65 -9.55 -4.20
CA GLN A 74 -11.29 -10.52 -3.30
C GLN A 74 -12.33 -11.38 -4.03
N GLU A 75 -13.18 -10.77 -4.86
CA GLU A 75 -14.36 -11.40 -5.44
C GLU A 75 -14.10 -12.15 -6.77
N ASP A 76 -13.18 -11.67 -7.61
CA ASP A 76 -12.92 -12.30 -8.92
C ASP A 76 -12.12 -13.60 -8.77
N PRO A 77 -12.72 -14.78 -9.03
CA PRO A 77 -12.02 -16.07 -8.90
C PRO A 77 -10.87 -16.23 -9.89
N ALA A 78 -10.80 -15.40 -10.92
CA ALA A 78 -9.68 -15.41 -11.86
C ALA A 78 -8.45 -14.63 -11.36
N ILE A 79 -8.54 -13.92 -10.25
CA ILE A 79 -7.39 -13.30 -9.58
C ILE A 79 -6.93 -14.22 -8.46
N GLU A 80 -5.69 -14.68 -8.52
CA GLU A 80 -5.14 -15.68 -7.61
C GLU A 80 -4.31 -15.06 -6.48
N GLY A 81 -3.82 -13.82 -6.66
CA GLY A 81 -3.01 -13.12 -5.65
C GLY A 81 -2.95 -11.62 -5.85
N LEU A 82 -2.47 -10.92 -4.83
CA LEU A 82 -2.28 -9.46 -4.80
C LEU A 82 -0.81 -9.12 -4.60
N LEU A 83 -0.28 -8.26 -5.46
CA LEU A 83 1.03 -7.64 -5.30
C LEU A 83 0.86 -6.14 -5.10
N VAL A 84 1.30 -5.61 -3.96
CA VAL A 84 1.27 -4.17 -3.65
C VAL A 84 2.66 -3.58 -3.83
N LEU A 85 2.81 -2.61 -4.72
CA LEU A 85 4.07 -1.90 -4.95
C LEU A 85 3.99 -0.49 -4.34
N LEU A 86 4.92 -0.15 -3.44
CA LEU A 86 4.90 1.09 -2.70
C LEU A 86 6.09 1.99 -3.05
N ASN A 87 5.77 3.24 -3.38
CA ASN A 87 6.69 4.37 -3.40
C ASN A 87 5.94 5.63 -2.96
N THR A 88 5.67 5.75 -1.67
CA THR A 88 4.81 6.78 -1.09
C THR A 88 5.52 7.60 -0.02
N VAL A 89 5.14 8.87 0.03
CA VAL A 89 5.56 9.81 1.09
C VAL A 89 4.64 9.76 2.32
N GLY A 90 3.60 8.92 2.27
CA GLY A 90 2.51 8.92 3.25
C GLY A 90 1.35 9.80 2.80
N GLY A 91 0.54 10.28 3.74
CA GLY A 91 -0.61 11.13 3.43
C GLY A 91 -1.71 11.06 4.48
N ASP A 92 -2.97 10.99 4.02
CA ASP A 92 -4.14 10.93 4.90
C ASP A 92 -4.16 9.63 5.71
N VAL A 93 -4.28 9.78 7.04
CA VAL A 93 -4.20 8.65 7.98
C VAL A 93 -5.42 7.75 7.89
N GLU A 94 -6.62 8.33 7.79
CA GLU A 94 -7.85 7.53 7.74
C GLU A 94 -7.95 6.76 6.43
N ALA A 95 -7.61 7.39 5.31
CA ALA A 95 -7.55 6.71 4.01
C ALA A 95 -6.50 5.59 3.99
N GLY A 96 -5.29 5.86 4.53
CA GLY A 96 -4.23 4.87 4.56
C GLY A 96 -4.54 3.68 5.47
N LEU A 97 -5.13 3.91 6.65
CA LEU A 97 -5.58 2.81 7.52
C LEU A 97 -6.72 2.01 6.88
N ALA A 98 -7.68 2.69 6.24
CA ALA A 98 -8.76 1.98 5.55
C ALA A 98 -8.24 1.04 4.46
N LEU A 99 -7.27 1.50 3.65
CA LEU A 99 -6.62 0.65 2.65
C LEU A 99 -5.79 -0.48 3.28
N ALA A 100 -5.08 -0.21 4.37
CA ALA A 100 -4.29 -1.22 5.06
C ALA A 100 -5.16 -2.34 5.64
N GLU A 101 -6.29 -1.99 6.28
CA GLU A 101 -7.26 -2.96 6.78
C GLU A 101 -7.89 -3.79 5.64
N LEU A 102 -8.22 -3.15 4.50
CA LEU A 102 -8.75 -3.86 3.35
C LEU A 102 -7.71 -4.86 2.80
N ILE A 103 -6.45 -4.45 2.63
CA ILE A 103 -5.38 -5.35 2.16
C ILE A 103 -5.20 -6.51 3.15
N ALA A 104 -5.15 -6.24 4.45
CA ALA A 104 -4.99 -7.25 5.48
C ALA A 104 -6.16 -8.25 5.53
N SER A 105 -7.36 -7.83 5.13
CA SER A 105 -8.57 -8.67 5.10
C SER A 105 -8.67 -9.57 3.87
N ILE A 106 -7.83 -9.39 2.84
CA ILE A 106 -7.86 -10.22 1.63
C ILE A 106 -7.44 -11.65 1.97
N SER A 107 -8.29 -12.62 1.59
CA SER A 107 -8.05 -14.04 1.85
C SER A 107 -7.07 -14.70 0.88
N LYS A 108 -6.79 -14.05 -0.26
CA LYS A 108 -5.86 -14.54 -1.28
C LYS A 108 -4.42 -14.20 -0.91
N PRO A 109 -3.41 -14.97 -1.38
CA PRO A 109 -2.02 -14.64 -1.19
C PRO A 109 -1.71 -13.20 -1.56
N SER A 110 -1.06 -12.47 -0.66
CA SER A 110 -0.74 -11.07 -0.85
C SER A 110 0.69 -10.74 -0.42
N ALA A 111 1.40 -9.98 -1.24
CA ALA A 111 2.75 -9.52 -0.95
C ALA A 111 2.87 -8.00 -1.19
N ALA A 112 3.65 -7.32 -0.37
CA ALA A 112 3.97 -5.91 -0.54
C ALA A 112 5.47 -5.71 -0.77
N VAL A 113 5.84 -4.76 -1.64
CA VAL A 113 7.24 -4.40 -1.92
C VAL A 113 7.42 -2.89 -1.80
N VAL A 114 8.29 -2.47 -0.89
CA VAL A 114 8.71 -1.07 -0.79
C VAL A 114 9.87 -0.82 -1.75
N LEU A 115 9.63 -0.02 -2.80
CA LEU A 115 10.59 0.21 -3.89
C LEU A 115 11.45 1.48 -3.69
N GLY A 116 10.89 2.50 -3.07
CA GLY A 116 11.57 3.77 -2.82
C GLY A 116 11.25 4.30 -1.43
N GLY A 117 10.09 4.95 -1.29
CA GLY A 117 9.57 5.42 -0.01
C GLY A 117 8.43 4.56 0.52
N GLY A 118 8.48 4.22 1.80
CA GLY A 118 7.36 3.66 2.55
C GLY A 118 7.15 4.48 3.82
N HIS A 119 6.91 5.81 3.65
CA HIS A 119 6.97 6.76 4.74
C HIS A 119 5.62 6.94 5.43
N SER A 120 5.64 7.22 6.76
CA SER A 120 4.44 7.62 7.51
C SER A 120 3.32 6.58 7.40
N ILE A 121 2.13 6.95 6.92
CA ILE A 121 1.01 6.01 6.71
C ILE A 121 1.28 4.97 5.61
N GLY A 122 2.35 5.10 4.85
CA GLY A 122 2.86 4.06 3.96
C GLY A 122 3.38 2.83 4.71
N ILE A 123 3.71 2.96 6.01
CA ILE A 123 4.18 1.84 6.84
C ILE A 123 3.06 0.83 7.08
N PRO A 124 1.88 1.19 7.59
CA PRO A 124 0.75 0.27 7.67
C PRO A 124 0.43 -0.42 6.33
N LEU A 125 0.47 0.32 5.22
CA LEU A 125 0.25 -0.26 3.88
C LEU A 125 1.32 -1.29 3.50
N ALA A 126 2.58 -1.07 3.89
CA ALA A 126 3.67 -2.00 3.60
C ALA A 126 3.57 -3.31 4.38
N VAL A 127 3.03 -3.25 5.62
CA VAL A 127 2.93 -4.44 6.50
C VAL A 127 1.55 -5.12 6.42
N SER A 128 0.60 -4.57 5.68
CA SER A 128 -0.77 -5.10 5.59
C SER A 128 -0.90 -6.39 4.78
N ALA A 129 0.03 -6.64 3.84
CA ALA A 129 0.05 -7.89 3.07
C ALA A 129 0.60 -9.05 3.92
N GLN A 130 0.28 -10.29 3.53
CA GLN A 130 0.76 -11.50 4.23
C GLN A 130 2.28 -11.63 4.23
N ARG A 131 2.97 -11.03 3.25
CA ARG A 131 4.43 -10.97 3.20
C ARG A 131 4.90 -9.61 2.73
N SER A 132 5.88 -9.04 3.41
CA SER A 132 6.44 -7.72 3.11
C SER A 132 7.90 -7.82 2.69
N PHE A 133 8.24 -7.06 1.63
CA PHE A 133 9.58 -6.95 1.08
C PHE A 133 10.00 -5.48 0.99
N ILE A 134 11.29 -5.23 1.09
CA ILE A 134 11.87 -3.91 0.87
C ILE A 134 13.18 -4.04 0.08
N VAL A 135 13.36 -3.20 -0.93
CA VAL A 135 14.65 -3.16 -1.65
C VAL A 135 15.72 -2.45 -0.81
N PRO A 136 17.02 -2.77 -0.99
CA PRO A 136 18.10 -2.23 -0.15
C PRO A 136 18.20 -0.71 -0.11
N THR A 137 17.82 -0.03 -1.21
CA THR A 137 17.89 1.43 -1.37
C THR A 137 16.65 2.17 -0.90
N ALA A 138 15.55 1.45 -0.61
CA ALA A 138 14.33 2.05 -0.10
C ALA A 138 14.48 2.52 1.35
N THR A 139 13.64 3.48 1.72
CA THR A 139 13.62 4.03 3.07
C THR A 139 12.21 4.10 3.63
N MET A 140 12.11 3.99 4.95
CA MET A 140 10.86 4.14 5.69
C MET A 140 11.07 5.16 6.80
N THR A 141 10.19 6.15 6.88
CA THR A 141 10.22 7.16 7.93
C THR A 141 9.12 6.90 8.94
N VAL A 142 9.51 6.52 10.15
CA VAL A 142 8.64 6.33 11.31
C VAL A 142 8.60 7.64 12.07
N HIS A 143 7.43 8.24 12.23
CA HIS A 143 7.24 9.50 12.97
C HIS A 143 5.84 9.60 13.56
N PRO A 144 5.61 10.45 14.60
CA PRO A 144 4.29 10.66 15.16
C PRO A 144 3.31 11.27 14.15
N VAL A 145 2.02 11.10 14.40
CA VAL A 145 0.97 11.82 13.65
C VAL A 145 1.22 13.31 13.73
N ARG A 146 1.14 13.98 12.59
CA ARG A 146 1.32 15.42 12.46
C ARG A 146 0.01 16.09 12.08
N HIS A 147 -0.22 17.26 12.61
CA HIS A 147 -1.36 18.11 12.21
C HIS A 147 -0.89 19.53 11.94
N SER A 148 -1.48 20.12 10.93
CA SER A 148 -1.29 21.52 10.60
C SER A 148 -2.67 22.17 10.49
N GLY A 149 -2.92 23.23 11.27
CA GLY A 149 -4.19 23.94 11.24
C GLY A 149 -4.63 24.48 12.60
N MET A 150 -5.86 25.04 12.64
CA MET A 150 -6.47 25.55 13.88
C MET A 150 -6.94 24.38 14.75
N ILE A 151 -6.64 24.46 16.05
CA ILE A 151 -7.10 23.49 17.04
C ILE A 151 -8.19 24.13 17.87
N LEU A 152 -9.38 23.52 17.84
CA LEU A 152 -10.52 23.86 18.72
C LEU A 152 -10.72 22.73 19.72
N GLY A 153 -10.84 23.08 21.02
CA GLY A 153 -11.03 22.07 22.08
C GLY A 153 -9.75 21.26 22.33
N VAL A 154 -8.71 21.89 22.85
CA VAL A 154 -7.37 21.30 23.04
C VAL A 154 -7.38 19.90 23.68
N PRO A 155 -8.07 19.63 24.83
CA PRO A 155 -8.05 18.31 25.43
C PRO A 155 -8.69 17.21 24.57
N GLN A 156 -9.75 17.52 23.82
CA GLN A 156 -10.42 16.59 22.91
C GLN A 156 -9.53 16.27 21.71
N THR A 157 -8.88 17.29 21.15
CA THR A 157 -7.95 17.14 20.01
C THR A 157 -6.74 16.30 20.41
N MET A 158 -6.16 16.51 21.58
CA MET A 158 -5.04 15.70 22.09
C MET A 158 -5.43 14.23 22.19
N ARG A 159 -6.57 13.92 22.84
CA ARG A 159 -7.07 12.54 22.95
C ARG A 159 -7.31 11.90 21.57
N TRP A 160 -7.83 12.66 20.61
CA TRP A 160 -8.04 12.18 19.25
C TRP A 160 -6.72 11.81 18.56
N PHE A 161 -5.67 12.64 18.70
CA PHE A 161 -4.34 12.32 18.18
C PHE A 161 -3.71 11.11 18.86
N GLU A 162 -3.86 10.97 20.18
CA GLU A 162 -3.40 9.80 20.93
C GLU A 162 -4.06 8.53 20.40
N GLN A 163 -5.38 8.52 20.26
CA GLN A 163 -6.14 7.39 19.72
C GLN A 163 -5.73 7.05 18.27
N MET A 164 -5.53 8.07 17.41
CA MET A 164 -5.06 7.86 16.06
C MET A 164 -3.66 7.22 16.04
N GLN A 165 -2.78 7.69 16.91
CA GLN A 165 -1.43 7.16 17.05
C GLN A 165 -1.44 5.70 17.56
N GLU A 166 -2.28 5.39 18.52
CA GLU A 166 -2.47 4.03 19.05
C GLU A 166 -3.00 3.08 17.97
N ARG A 167 -3.95 3.51 17.14
CA ARG A 167 -4.46 2.72 16.00
C ARG A 167 -3.35 2.35 15.02
N ILE A 168 -2.50 3.32 14.64
CA ILE A 168 -1.36 3.07 13.75
C ILE A 168 -0.38 2.09 14.38
N THR A 169 0.02 2.33 15.64
CA THR A 169 1.00 1.52 16.36
C THR A 169 0.51 0.10 16.55
N GLY A 170 -0.75 -0.07 16.97
CA GLY A 170 -1.38 -1.38 17.14
C GLY A 170 -1.49 -2.15 15.82
N PHE A 171 -1.90 -1.47 14.74
CA PHE A 171 -1.97 -2.10 13.42
C PHE A 171 -0.59 -2.60 12.96
N VAL A 172 0.44 -1.75 13.04
CA VAL A 172 1.80 -2.12 12.62
C VAL A 172 2.33 -3.29 13.44
N ALA A 173 2.15 -3.28 14.75
CA ALA A 173 2.61 -4.37 15.62
C ALA A 173 1.83 -5.68 15.39
N ALA A 174 0.56 -5.61 15.03
CA ALA A 174 -0.25 -6.80 14.71
C ALA A 174 0.13 -7.44 13.37
N HIS A 175 0.65 -6.66 12.42
CA HIS A 175 0.95 -7.10 11.05
C HIS A 175 2.45 -7.16 10.72
N SER A 176 3.32 -7.10 11.73
CA SER A 176 4.78 -7.22 11.56
C SER A 176 5.42 -7.88 12.77
N GLY A 177 6.72 -8.11 12.73
CA GLY A 177 7.45 -8.67 13.88
C GLY A 177 7.96 -7.64 14.87
N ILE A 178 7.72 -6.32 14.64
CA ILE A 178 8.13 -5.27 15.57
C ILE A 178 7.13 -5.16 16.75
N SER A 179 7.63 -4.95 17.96
CA SER A 179 6.73 -4.69 19.09
C SER A 179 6.24 -3.24 19.10
N GLU A 180 5.03 -3.00 19.64
CA GLU A 180 4.49 -1.64 19.83
C GLU A 180 5.48 -0.73 20.56
N LYS A 181 6.11 -1.23 21.63
CA LYS A 181 7.12 -0.50 22.37
C LYS A 181 8.27 -0.06 21.47
N ARG A 182 8.81 -1.00 20.67
CA ARG A 182 9.94 -0.68 19.78
C ARG A 182 9.55 0.29 18.69
N TYR A 183 8.38 0.11 18.08
CA TYR A 183 7.86 1.02 17.09
C TYR A 183 7.68 2.44 17.66
N THR A 184 7.14 2.57 18.88
CA THR A 184 7.00 3.85 19.58
C THR A 184 8.36 4.49 19.90
N GLU A 185 9.37 3.71 20.32
CA GLU A 185 10.74 4.21 20.53
C GLU A 185 11.34 4.80 19.24
N LEU A 186 11.16 4.12 18.10
CA LEU A 186 11.62 4.63 16.80
C LEU A 186 10.87 5.91 16.39
N MET A 187 9.56 5.94 16.64
CA MET A 187 8.67 7.04 16.33
C MET A 187 9.00 8.30 17.12
N MET A 188 9.36 8.15 18.39
CA MET A 188 9.63 9.27 19.31
C MET A 188 11.11 9.66 19.41
N ARG A 189 11.97 9.07 18.60
CA ARG A 189 13.40 9.37 18.61
C ARG A 189 13.67 10.78 18.11
N THR A 190 14.55 11.49 18.81
CA THR A 190 15.02 12.83 18.46
C THR A 190 16.42 12.80 17.88
N GLY A 191 16.76 13.79 17.03
CA GLY A 191 18.13 13.98 16.51
C GLY A 191 18.46 13.21 15.23
N GLU A 192 17.56 12.39 14.69
CA GLU A 192 17.76 11.73 13.39
C GLU A 192 17.08 12.49 12.23
N LEU A 193 15.91 13.06 12.47
CA LEU A 193 15.24 13.92 11.50
C LEU A 193 15.62 15.38 11.75
N VAL A 194 16.01 16.10 10.70
CA VAL A 194 16.28 17.53 10.79
C VAL A 194 14.99 18.27 11.12
N MET A 195 14.98 18.96 12.26
CA MET A 195 13.85 19.74 12.79
C MET A 195 12.58 18.93 13.10
N ASP A 196 12.69 17.62 13.37
CA ASP A 196 11.52 16.80 13.66
C ASP A 196 11.85 15.57 14.53
N VAL A 197 10.81 14.86 14.96
CA VAL A 197 10.86 13.64 15.74
C VAL A 197 10.60 12.44 14.84
N GLY A 198 11.37 11.38 14.99
CA GLY A 198 11.20 10.14 14.24
C GLY A 198 12.53 9.51 13.82
N THR A 199 12.42 8.42 13.08
CA THR A 199 13.56 7.62 12.59
C THR A 199 13.41 7.32 11.11
N VAL A 200 14.52 7.40 10.37
CA VAL A 200 14.62 6.89 9.00
C VAL A 200 15.30 5.53 9.00
N LEU A 201 14.61 4.53 8.52
CA LEU A 201 15.11 3.18 8.33
C LEU A 201 15.40 2.95 6.85
N ASP A 202 16.65 2.58 6.51
CA ASP A 202 16.93 1.96 5.22
C ASP A 202 16.39 0.51 5.18
N GLY A 203 16.37 -0.12 4.00
CA GLY A 203 15.80 -1.45 3.86
C GLY A 203 16.40 -2.49 4.82
N ARG A 204 17.73 -2.44 5.05
CA ARG A 204 18.39 -3.37 5.99
C ARG A 204 17.99 -3.13 7.44
N LYS A 205 17.82 -1.86 7.83
CA LYS A 205 17.36 -1.50 9.18
C LYS A 205 15.90 -1.89 9.38
N ALA A 206 15.03 -1.67 8.38
CA ALA A 206 13.63 -2.04 8.46
C ALA A 206 13.45 -3.55 8.73
N VAL A 207 14.25 -4.40 8.06
CA VAL A 207 14.24 -5.85 8.29
C VAL A 207 14.84 -6.21 9.66
N ARG A 208 15.96 -5.58 10.09
CA ARG A 208 16.54 -5.82 11.42
C ARG A 208 15.60 -5.45 12.57
N GLU A 209 14.82 -4.38 12.41
CA GLU A 209 13.80 -3.94 13.37
C GLU A 209 12.54 -4.82 13.28
N LYS A 210 12.49 -5.81 12.38
CA LYS A 210 11.34 -6.69 12.13
C LYS A 210 10.07 -5.93 11.70
N LEU A 211 10.26 -4.73 11.15
CA LEU A 211 9.17 -3.95 10.57
C LEU A 211 8.76 -4.52 9.20
N ILE A 212 9.73 -4.96 8.41
CA ILE A 212 9.52 -5.65 7.13
C ILE A 212 10.15 -7.04 7.22
N ASP A 213 9.54 -8.03 6.59
CA ASP A 213 9.95 -9.42 6.69
C ASP A 213 11.29 -9.69 6.01
N GLU A 214 11.47 -9.23 4.76
CA GLU A 214 12.65 -9.60 3.97
C GLU A 214 13.20 -8.44 3.13
N LEU A 215 14.53 -8.46 2.94
CA LEU A 215 15.14 -7.73 1.84
C LEU A 215 14.86 -8.47 0.53
N GLY A 216 14.19 -7.79 -0.39
CA GLY A 216 13.84 -8.40 -1.67
C GLY A 216 13.16 -7.40 -2.58
N GLY A 217 13.05 -7.75 -3.84
CA GLY A 217 12.40 -6.96 -4.87
C GLY A 217 11.22 -7.70 -5.51
N LEU A 218 10.86 -7.26 -6.71
CA LEU A 218 9.74 -7.80 -7.47
C LEU A 218 9.83 -9.32 -7.66
N SER A 219 11.01 -9.84 -8.02
CA SER A 219 11.19 -11.27 -8.29
C SER A 219 10.99 -12.12 -7.05
N ASP A 220 11.43 -11.63 -5.88
CA ASP A 220 11.30 -12.33 -4.60
C ASP A 220 9.82 -12.39 -4.18
N ALA A 221 9.12 -11.27 -4.30
CA ALA A 221 7.69 -11.18 -4.00
C ALA A 221 6.85 -12.07 -4.93
N LEU A 222 7.12 -12.06 -6.23
CA LEU A 222 6.43 -12.93 -7.19
C LEU A 222 6.72 -14.41 -6.92
N ALA A 223 7.97 -14.77 -6.61
CA ALA A 223 8.33 -16.14 -6.27
C ALA A 223 7.64 -16.61 -4.99
N TRP A 224 7.49 -15.72 -4.00
CA TRP A 224 6.73 -16.03 -2.79
C TRP A 224 5.23 -16.22 -3.10
N LEU A 225 4.62 -15.30 -3.85
CA LEU A 225 3.21 -15.39 -4.25
C LEU A 225 2.91 -16.70 -5.01
N TYR A 226 3.78 -17.09 -5.94
CA TYR A 226 3.59 -18.32 -6.71
C TYR A 226 3.61 -19.56 -5.81
N ARG A 227 4.54 -19.63 -4.84
CA ARG A 227 4.57 -20.72 -3.87
C ARG A 227 3.30 -20.81 -3.03
N GLU A 228 2.80 -19.67 -2.54
CA GLU A 228 1.58 -19.63 -1.73
C GLU A 228 0.34 -20.04 -2.56
N ILE A 229 0.22 -19.57 -3.80
CA ILE A 229 -0.86 -19.94 -4.71
C ILE A 229 -0.82 -21.44 -5.03
N GLU A 230 0.37 -22.01 -5.23
CA GLU A 230 0.55 -23.43 -5.52
C GLU A 230 0.44 -24.32 -4.26
N GLY A 231 0.33 -23.74 -3.08
CA GLY A 231 0.23 -24.46 -1.79
C GLY A 231 1.53 -25.18 -1.41
N LYS A 232 2.69 -24.62 -1.75
CA LYS A 232 4.03 -25.22 -1.52
C LYS A 232 4.83 -24.45 -0.48
#